data_8aee6fe8febd8dde238ce6fa723d6706
#
_entry.id   8aee6fe8febd8dde238ce6fa723d6706
#
_cell.length_a   1.000
_cell.length_b   1.000
_cell.length_c   1.000
_cell.angle_alpha   90.00
_cell.angle_beta   90.00
_cell.angle_gamma   90.00
#
_symmetry.space_group_name_H-M   'P 1'
#
loop_
_entity.id
_entity.type
_entity.pdbx_description
1 polymer ?
#
loop_
_entity_poly.entity_id
_entity_poly.type
_entity_poly.pdbx_seq_one_letter_code
_entity_poly.pdbx_strand_id
1 'polypeptide(L)'
;MLDPALVRDHMDLVRAGLQNRGLKIEAELSQLATLETRRRALLPQVEGLKREQNAAAEEVARAKREGLDPSAIFGANKTRAQRIRQLEVEVGEVEAQRSALLMTLPNLPHASVPIGTSAEDNQEVRRHGAPPVFAFEPKPHWDLGPALGILDFERATRMSGARFSVLLGAGARLARALINFMLELHTQEHGYMEVEPPFLVNADALRGTGNLPKFEQDLFKIAGDWDLFLIPTAEVPLTNLHRTEILDGRQLPLRYTAYTPCFRSEAGSHGADVRGLIRQHQFDKVELVKITSPEQSHDELESLVRNAETVLERLDLAYRTVVLCTGDMGFASAKTYDIEVWLPSQQTYREISSCSNTESFQARRASIRFRPQGTGKAEHVHTLNGSGLAVGRTLIAVLENYQQADGSVVVPETLRPYMGGMEIIKPR
;
A
#
# COMPACT_ATOMS: atom_id res chain seq x y z
N MET A 1 3.66 -1.42 10.64
CA MET A 1 4.87 -1.98 11.28
C MET A 1 4.54 -3.30 11.97
N LEU A 2 5.52 -4.15 12.17
CA LEU A 2 5.35 -5.38 12.93
C LEU A 2 4.79 -5.11 14.33
N ASP A 3 4.06 -6.09 14.87
CA ASP A 3 3.57 -6.00 16.24
C ASP A 3 4.77 -5.98 17.22
N PRO A 4 4.92 -4.93 18.02
CA PRO A 4 5.99 -4.89 19.02
C PRO A 4 5.91 -6.00 20.06
N ALA A 5 4.71 -6.54 20.33
CA ALA A 5 4.54 -7.68 21.24
C ALA A 5 5.05 -8.98 20.57
N LEU A 6 4.72 -9.19 19.29
CA LEU A 6 5.23 -10.33 18.52
C LEU A 6 6.76 -10.32 18.46
N VAL A 7 7.36 -9.16 18.16
CA VAL A 7 8.82 -9.01 18.13
C VAL A 7 9.45 -9.28 19.50
N ARG A 8 8.80 -8.88 20.59
CA ARG A 8 9.28 -9.08 21.94
C ARG A 8 9.20 -10.53 22.40
N ASP A 9 8.08 -11.20 22.10
CA ASP A 9 7.75 -12.48 22.74
C ASP A 9 8.00 -13.68 21.82
N HIS A 10 8.10 -13.43 20.49
CA HIS A 10 8.21 -14.47 19.46
C HIS A 10 9.25 -14.09 18.38
N MET A 11 10.45 -13.65 18.82
CA MET A 11 11.52 -13.22 17.91
C MET A 11 11.90 -14.28 16.87
N ASP A 12 11.81 -15.58 17.23
CA ASP A 12 12.15 -16.66 16.29
C ASP A 12 11.14 -16.77 15.14
N LEU A 13 9.85 -16.52 15.39
CA LEU A 13 8.84 -16.44 14.32
C LEU A 13 9.11 -15.25 13.41
N VAL A 14 9.46 -14.09 13.98
CA VAL A 14 9.81 -12.90 13.21
C VAL A 14 11.03 -13.17 12.33
N ARG A 15 12.08 -13.78 12.91
CA ARG A 15 13.30 -14.17 12.18
C ARG A 15 12.98 -15.08 11.01
N ALA A 16 12.27 -16.18 11.26
CA ALA A 16 11.91 -17.16 10.24
C ALA A 16 11.08 -16.52 9.10
N GLY A 17 10.07 -15.71 9.45
CA GLY A 17 9.23 -15.02 8.45
C GLY A 17 10.03 -14.05 7.58
N LEU A 18 10.97 -13.29 8.16
CA LEU A 18 11.81 -12.35 7.41
C LEU A 18 12.90 -13.05 6.60
N GLN A 19 13.44 -14.18 7.08
CA GLN A 19 14.36 -15.02 6.32
C GLN A 19 13.68 -15.65 5.11
N ASN A 20 12.44 -16.12 5.23
CA ASN A 20 11.64 -16.61 4.11
C ASN A 20 11.45 -15.56 3.01
N ARG A 21 11.53 -14.27 3.34
CA ARG A 21 11.54 -13.16 2.38
C ARG A 21 12.93 -12.87 1.78
N GLY A 22 13.92 -13.73 2.02
CA GLY A 22 15.28 -13.56 1.51
C GLY A 22 16.08 -12.42 2.15
N LEU A 23 15.66 -11.91 3.31
CA LEU A 23 16.26 -10.75 3.94
C LEU A 23 17.39 -11.14 4.90
N LYS A 24 18.49 -10.39 4.85
CA LYS A 24 19.62 -10.48 5.79
C LYS A 24 19.42 -9.43 6.89
N ILE A 25 18.81 -9.83 8.00
CA ILE A 25 18.29 -8.88 9.02
C ILE A 25 18.80 -9.20 10.44
N GLU A 26 19.80 -10.04 10.59
CA GLU A 26 20.29 -10.47 11.91
C GLU A 26 20.83 -9.28 12.74
N ALA A 27 21.43 -8.28 12.09
CA ALA A 27 21.90 -7.08 12.76
C ALA A 27 20.74 -6.26 13.36
N GLU A 28 19.69 -6.05 12.58
CA GLU A 28 18.48 -5.32 12.98
C GLU A 28 17.75 -6.06 14.11
N LEU A 29 17.60 -7.37 14.01
CA LEU A 29 16.96 -8.17 15.05
C LEU A 29 17.78 -8.20 16.34
N SER A 30 19.11 -8.27 16.27
CA SER A 30 20.00 -8.19 17.42
C SER A 30 19.92 -6.82 18.10
N GLN A 31 19.84 -5.75 17.32
CA GLN A 31 19.65 -4.39 17.83
C GLN A 31 18.28 -4.25 18.50
N LEU A 32 17.21 -4.77 17.91
CA LEU A 32 15.88 -4.79 18.54
C LEU A 32 15.86 -5.55 19.86
N ALA A 33 16.51 -6.72 19.93
CA ALA A 33 16.62 -7.49 21.16
C ALA A 33 17.35 -6.72 22.27
N THR A 34 18.42 -6.00 21.90
CA THR A 34 19.18 -5.16 22.81
C THR A 34 18.32 -4.00 23.34
N LEU A 35 17.61 -3.29 22.47
CA LEU A 35 16.72 -2.19 22.83
C LEU A 35 15.57 -2.68 23.74
N GLU A 36 14.98 -3.84 23.45
CA GLU A 36 13.93 -4.41 24.28
C GLU A 36 14.45 -4.82 25.66
N THR A 37 15.64 -5.39 25.74
CA THR A 37 16.30 -5.72 27.03
C THR A 37 16.52 -4.44 27.87
N ARG A 38 17.04 -3.39 27.25
CA ARG A 38 17.26 -2.09 27.92
C ARG A 38 15.92 -1.47 28.40
N ARG A 39 14.88 -1.52 27.56
CA ARG A 39 13.54 -1.05 27.89
C ARG A 39 12.99 -1.78 29.10
N ARG A 40 13.07 -3.12 29.11
CA ARG A 40 12.62 -3.97 30.23
C ARG A 40 13.38 -3.67 31.54
N ALA A 41 14.62 -3.26 31.46
CA ALA A 41 15.42 -2.87 32.63
C ALA A 41 15.04 -1.49 33.15
N LEU A 42 14.68 -0.54 32.29
CA LEU A 42 14.40 0.85 32.67
C LEU A 42 12.98 1.07 33.19
N LEU A 43 11.98 0.45 32.59
CA LEU A 43 10.56 0.67 32.96
C LEU A 43 10.25 0.37 34.44
N PRO A 44 10.66 -0.77 35.02
CA PRO A 44 10.41 -1.05 36.44
C PRO A 44 11.08 -0.05 37.38
N GLN A 45 12.25 0.50 36.99
CA GLN A 45 12.94 1.54 37.77
C GLN A 45 12.11 2.83 37.79
N VAL A 46 11.59 3.28 36.64
CA VAL A 46 10.72 4.46 36.56
C VAL A 46 9.46 4.26 37.39
N GLU A 47 8.80 3.11 37.22
CA GLU A 47 7.57 2.79 37.96
C GLU A 47 7.80 2.65 39.46
N GLY A 48 8.92 2.05 39.87
CA GLY A 48 9.33 1.95 41.28
C GLY A 48 9.51 3.33 41.90
N LEU A 49 10.30 4.19 41.28
CA LEU A 49 10.56 5.55 41.76
C LEU A 49 9.29 6.41 41.76
N LYS A 50 8.39 6.27 40.81
CA LYS A 50 7.09 6.96 40.80
C LYS A 50 6.20 6.52 41.96
N ARG A 51 6.16 5.21 42.26
CA ARG A 51 5.42 4.70 43.45
C ARG A 51 5.98 5.26 44.74
N GLU A 52 7.32 5.27 44.89
CA GLU A 52 7.97 5.88 46.05
C GLU A 52 7.70 7.39 46.17
N GLN A 53 7.69 8.12 45.03
CA GLN A 53 7.33 9.53 44.99
C GLN A 53 5.90 9.80 45.45
N ASN A 54 4.95 8.98 45.03
CA ASN A 54 3.56 9.08 45.47
C ASN A 54 3.43 8.79 46.98
N ALA A 55 4.06 7.73 47.46
CA ALA A 55 4.06 7.39 48.91
C ALA A 55 4.68 8.53 49.75
N ALA A 56 5.80 9.12 49.30
CA ALA A 56 6.41 10.24 50.00
C ALA A 56 5.52 11.50 49.96
N ALA A 57 4.72 11.72 48.91
CA ALA A 57 3.74 12.81 48.90
C ALA A 57 2.65 12.64 49.95
N GLU A 58 2.20 11.39 50.13
CA GLU A 58 1.23 11.05 51.21
C GLU A 58 1.85 11.25 52.63
N GLU A 59 3.11 10.85 52.81
CA GLU A 59 3.85 11.09 54.07
C GLU A 59 4.01 12.57 54.38
N VAL A 60 4.34 13.41 53.38
CA VAL A 60 4.39 14.87 53.56
C VAL A 60 3.01 15.41 53.98
N ALA A 61 1.94 14.94 53.36
CA ALA A 61 0.57 15.37 53.71
C ALA A 61 0.20 14.96 55.16
N ARG A 62 0.68 13.78 55.61
CA ARG A 62 0.50 13.29 57.00
C ARG A 62 1.31 14.11 57.98
N ALA A 63 2.62 14.30 57.72
CA ALA A 63 3.51 15.08 58.58
C ALA A 63 3.00 16.51 58.78
N LYS A 64 2.51 17.16 57.74
CA LYS A 64 1.90 18.49 57.86
C LYS A 64 0.64 18.51 58.73
N ARG A 65 -0.19 17.48 58.68
CA ARG A 65 -1.37 17.37 59.53
C ARG A 65 -1.05 17.13 61.00
N GLU A 66 0.08 16.44 61.25
CA GLU A 66 0.57 16.11 62.57
C GLU A 66 1.52 17.20 63.14
N GLY A 67 1.78 18.29 62.39
CA GLY A 67 2.68 19.39 62.83
C GLY A 67 4.14 19.03 62.82
N LEU A 68 4.55 17.96 62.12
CA LEU A 68 5.92 17.49 61.98
C LEU A 68 6.63 18.21 60.81
N ASP A 69 7.95 18.36 60.88
CA ASP A 69 8.75 18.98 59.83
C ASP A 69 8.99 18.00 58.66
N PRO A 70 8.45 18.26 57.41
CA PRO A 70 8.62 17.38 56.28
C PRO A 70 9.90 17.67 55.45
N SER A 71 10.83 18.53 55.91
CA SER A 71 11.99 19.05 55.15
C SER A 71 12.88 17.93 54.57
N ALA A 72 13.13 16.87 55.33
CA ALA A 72 13.90 15.71 54.92
C ALA A 72 13.25 14.97 53.75
N ILE A 73 11.91 14.84 53.78
CA ILE A 73 11.13 14.15 52.72
C ILE A 73 11.15 14.98 51.44
N PHE A 74 11.12 16.31 51.50
CA PHE A 74 11.25 17.19 50.35
C PHE A 74 12.59 17.06 49.63
N GLY A 75 13.71 16.99 50.39
CA GLY A 75 15.04 16.79 49.79
C GLY A 75 15.12 15.46 49.01
N ALA A 76 14.70 14.37 49.65
CA ALA A 76 14.67 13.05 49.00
C ALA A 76 13.75 13.02 47.77
N ASN A 77 12.57 13.66 47.83
CA ASN A 77 11.64 13.75 46.70
C ASN A 77 12.21 14.55 45.53
N LYS A 78 12.98 15.63 45.79
CA LYS A 78 13.63 16.41 44.74
C LYS A 78 14.63 15.55 43.97
N THR A 79 15.49 14.79 44.67
CA THR A 79 16.47 13.88 44.06
C THR A 79 15.76 12.76 43.28
N ARG A 80 14.68 12.19 43.84
CA ARG A 80 13.86 11.15 43.17
C ARG A 80 13.23 11.70 41.88
N ALA A 81 12.65 12.89 41.91
CA ALA A 81 12.08 13.54 40.75
C ALA A 81 13.12 13.79 39.64
N GLN A 82 14.35 14.17 40.01
CA GLN A 82 15.44 14.31 39.03
C GLN A 82 15.79 12.96 38.38
N ARG A 83 15.88 11.89 39.18
CA ARG A 83 16.20 10.55 38.67
C ARG A 83 15.09 10.00 37.77
N ILE A 84 13.81 10.23 38.11
CA ILE A 84 12.68 9.88 37.26
C ILE A 84 12.82 10.57 35.91
N ARG A 85 13.02 11.86 35.84
CA ARG A 85 13.19 12.61 34.57
C ARG A 85 14.33 12.07 33.72
N GLN A 86 15.48 11.76 34.35
CA GLN A 86 16.61 11.16 33.61
C GLN A 86 16.24 9.81 32.99
N LEU A 87 15.62 8.93 33.76
CA LEU A 87 15.19 7.62 33.26
C LEU A 87 14.08 7.71 32.21
N GLU A 88 13.15 8.67 32.33
CA GLU A 88 12.12 8.91 31.32
C GLU A 88 12.72 9.38 29.99
N VAL A 89 13.78 10.20 30.02
CA VAL A 89 14.52 10.57 28.79
C VAL A 89 15.16 9.32 28.17
N GLU A 90 15.85 8.51 29.00
CA GLU A 90 16.47 7.26 28.51
C GLU A 90 15.43 6.30 27.91
N VAL A 91 14.28 6.14 28.55
CA VAL A 91 13.15 5.33 28.02
C VAL A 91 12.67 5.90 26.68
N GLY A 92 12.49 7.22 26.61
CA GLY A 92 12.06 7.90 25.37
C GLY A 92 13.04 7.67 24.22
N GLU A 93 14.36 7.75 24.47
CA GLU A 93 15.39 7.48 23.47
C GLU A 93 15.34 6.01 22.99
N VAL A 94 15.23 5.06 23.91
CA VAL A 94 15.12 3.64 23.57
C VAL A 94 13.85 3.34 22.75
N GLU A 95 12.71 3.92 23.12
CA GLU A 95 11.45 3.74 22.40
C GLU A 95 11.51 4.39 21.01
N ALA A 96 12.13 5.55 20.86
CA ALA A 96 12.34 6.21 19.57
C ALA A 96 13.20 5.36 18.63
N GLN A 97 14.35 4.86 19.12
CA GLN A 97 15.25 3.99 18.34
C GLN A 97 14.56 2.69 17.93
N ARG A 98 13.83 2.07 18.86
CA ARG A 98 13.06 0.85 18.61
C ARG A 98 11.96 1.07 17.56
N SER A 99 11.23 2.17 17.67
CA SER A 99 10.19 2.53 16.69
C SER A 99 10.78 2.79 15.31
N ALA A 100 11.87 3.55 15.23
CA ALA A 100 12.57 3.82 13.97
C ALA A 100 13.00 2.52 13.29
N LEU A 101 13.56 1.56 14.03
CA LEU A 101 14.00 0.29 13.49
C LEU A 101 12.80 -0.59 13.03
N LEU A 102 11.73 -0.65 13.82
CA LEU A 102 10.49 -1.36 13.42
C LEU A 102 9.85 -0.77 12.15
N MET A 103 10.03 0.52 11.89
CA MET A 103 9.55 1.16 10.67
C MET A 103 10.31 0.75 9.40
N THR A 104 11.53 0.20 9.51
CA THR A 104 12.31 -0.29 8.37
C THR A 104 12.11 -1.75 8.07
N LEU A 105 11.51 -2.52 8.97
CA LEU A 105 11.23 -3.94 8.76
C LEU A 105 9.93 -4.14 7.98
N PRO A 106 9.92 -5.05 6.96
CA PRO A 106 8.70 -5.38 6.24
C PRO A 106 7.73 -6.22 7.07
N ASN A 107 6.52 -6.39 6.55
CA ASN A 107 5.55 -7.30 7.12
C ASN A 107 5.98 -8.76 7.00
N LEU A 108 5.41 -9.63 7.84
CA LEU A 108 5.61 -11.07 7.77
C LEU A 108 4.68 -11.70 6.74
N PRO A 109 5.13 -12.73 6.01
CA PRO A 109 4.26 -13.48 5.12
C PRO A 109 3.24 -14.30 5.92
N HIS A 110 2.00 -14.32 5.45
CA HIS A 110 0.98 -15.22 5.99
C HIS A 110 1.35 -16.69 5.68
N ALA A 111 0.92 -17.61 6.53
CA ALA A 111 1.28 -19.03 6.43
C ALA A 111 0.85 -19.71 5.11
N SER A 112 -0.13 -19.16 4.39
CA SER A 112 -0.58 -19.68 3.08
C SER A 112 0.23 -19.16 1.89
N VAL A 113 1.24 -18.32 2.11
CA VAL A 113 2.09 -17.78 1.04
C VAL A 113 3.14 -18.80 0.67
N PRO A 114 3.33 -19.13 -0.63
CA PRO A 114 4.38 -20.04 -1.06
C PRO A 114 5.77 -19.47 -0.75
N ILE A 115 6.66 -20.33 -0.27
CA ILE A 115 8.06 -19.95 -0.04
C ILE A 115 8.78 -19.94 -1.39
N GLY A 116 9.46 -18.83 -1.70
CA GLY A 116 10.19 -18.65 -2.95
C GLY A 116 11.10 -17.43 -2.87
N THR A 117 11.90 -17.22 -3.91
CA THR A 117 12.98 -16.21 -3.94
C THR A 117 12.74 -15.11 -4.98
N SER A 118 11.93 -15.38 -5.99
CA SER A 118 11.70 -14.47 -7.12
C SER A 118 10.31 -14.69 -7.74
N ALA A 119 9.93 -13.86 -8.72
CA ALA A 119 8.70 -13.99 -9.47
C ALA A 119 8.52 -15.34 -10.18
N GLU A 120 9.59 -16.08 -10.42
CA GLU A 120 9.55 -17.43 -11.03
C GLU A 120 8.92 -18.45 -10.09
N ASP A 121 8.93 -18.20 -8.78
CA ASP A 121 8.35 -19.05 -7.75
C ASP A 121 6.89 -18.71 -7.43
N ASN A 122 6.32 -17.70 -8.10
CA ASN A 122 4.92 -17.33 -7.97
C ASN A 122 4.02 -18.44 -8.52
N GLN A 123 2.89 -18.70 -7.88
CA GLN A 123 2.00 -19.79 -8.24
C GLN A 123 0.73 -19.28 -8.94
N GLU A 124 0.46 -19.76 -10.15
CA GLU A 124 -0.79 -19.51 -10.83
C GLU A 124 -1.94 -20.21 -10.10
N VAL A 125 -2.96 -19.44 -9.71
CA VAL A 125 -4.11 -19.93 -8.97
C VAL A 125 -5.40 -19.89 -9.80
N ARG A 126 -5.50 -19.01 -10.79
CA ARG A 126 -6.65 -18.88 -11.70
C ARG A 126 -6.20 -18.41 -13.07
N ARG A 127 -6.99 -18.77 -14.08
CA ARG A 127 -6.86 -18.28 -15.46
C ARG A 127 -8.23 -18.09 -16.06
N HIS A 128 -8.41 -17.04 -16.86
CA HIS A 128 -9.63 -16.74 -17.59
C HIS A 128 -9.33 -16.41 -19.05
N GLY A 129 -10.23 -16.86 -19.94
CA GLY A 129 -10.11 -16.62 -21.37
C GLY A 129 -8.92 -17.33 -22.04
N ALA A 130 -8.80 -17.14 -23.32
CA ALA A 130 -7.68 -17.61 -24.12
C ALA A 130 -7.06 -16.43 -24.87
N PRO A 131 -5.72 -16.36 -25.02
CA PRO A 131 -5.06 -15.40 -25.87
C PRO A 131 -5.66 -15.38 -27.28
N PRO A 132 -5.96 -14.21 -27.86
CA PRO A 132 -6.47 -14.12 -29.22
C PRO A 132 -5.45 -14.64 -30.22
N VAL A 133 -5.95 -15.30 -31.27
CA VAL A 133 -5.11 -15.77 -32.39
C VAL A 133 -5.28 -14.80 -33.54
N PHE A 134 -4.18 -14.18 -33.97
CA PHE A 134 -4.15 -13.25 -35.09
C PHE A 134 -3.66 -13.95 -36.36
N ALA A 135 -4.27 -13.63 -37.50
CA ALA A 135 -3.78 -14.03 -38.83
C ALA A 135 -2.65 -13.10 -39.35
N PHE A 136 -2.22 -12.17 -38.54
CA PHE A 136 -1.16 -11.19 -38.81
C PHE A 136 -0.27 -11.01 -37.57
N GLU A 137 0.90 -10.40 -37.71
CA GLU A 137 1.79 -10.07 -36.60
C GLU A 137 1.21 -8.91 -35.80
N PRO A 138 0.86 -9.12 -34.50
CA PRO A 138 0.30 -8.06 -33.67
C PRO A 138 1.36 -7.00 -33.35
N LYS A 139 1.00 -5.74 -33.57
CA LYS A 139 1.87 -4.59 -33.29
C LYS A 139 1.78 -4.20 -31.82
N PRO A 140 2.89 -3.76 -31.22
CA PRO A 140 2.86 -3.21 -29.87
C PRO A 140 2.18 -1.84 -29.83
N HIS A 141 1.60 -1.50 -28.66
CA HIS A 141 0.86 -0.25 -28.46
C HIS A 141 1.66 1.03 -28.77
N TRP A 142 2.99 0.99 -28.59
CA TRP A 142 3.86 2.14 -28.93
C TRP A 142 4.05 2.36 -30.45
N ASP A 143 3.67 1.42 -31.28
CA ASP A 143 3.59 1.57 -32.74
C ASP A 143 2.14 1.85 -33.17
N LEU A 144 1.17 1.13 -32.60
CA LEU A 144 -0.27 1.34 -32.89
C LEU A 144 -0.75 2.74 -32.51
N GLY A 145 -0.43 3.19 -31.30
CA GLY A 145 -0.95 4.44 -30.77
C GLY A 145 -0.54 5.67 -31.61
N PRO A 146 0.72 5.84 -31.99
CA PRO A 146 1.14 6.90 -32.90
C PRO A 146 0.51 6.75 -34.30
N ALA A 147 0.42 5.56 -34.88
CA ALA A 147 -0.21 5.31 -36.17
C ALA A 147 -1.70 5.67 -36.19
N LEU A 148 -2.40 5.43 -35.08
CA LEU A 148 -3.78 5.86 -34.86
C LEU A 148 -3.92 7.36 -34.55
N GLY A 149 -2.79 8.06 -34.27
CA GLY A 149 -2.77 9.45 -33.84
C GLY A 149 -3.37 9.68 -32.45
N ILE A 150 -3.34 8.66 -31.58
CA ILE A 150 -3.93 8.69 -30.22
C ILE A 150 -2.89 8.74 -29.11
N LEU A 151 -1.63 8.44 -29.41
CA LEU A 151 -0.47 8.51 -28.51
C LEU A 151 0.65 9.35 -29.09
N ASP A 152 1.27 10.19 -28.26
CA ASP A 152 2.41 11.02 -28.65
C ASP A 152 3.49 11.02 -27.56
N PHE A 153 4.50 10.23 -27.75
CA PHE A 153 5.63 10.15 -26.81
C PHE A 153 6.66 11.25 -27.06
N GLU A 154 6.78 11.74 -28.28
CA GLU A 154 7.75 12.78 -28.65
C GLU A 154 7.41 14.11 -28.01
N ARG A 155 6.13 14.54 -28.12
CA ARG A 155 5.66 15.77 -27.45
C ARG A 155 5.72 15.65 -25.94
N ALA A 156 5.40 14.48 -25.38
CA ALA A 156 5.54 14.24 -23.94
C ALA A 156 7.00 14.39 -23.47
N THR A 157 7.95 13.83 -24.23
CA THR A 157 9.37 13.93 -23.91
C THR A 157 9.87 15.38 -23.93
N ARG A 158 9.38 16.21 -24.87
CA ARG A 158 9.74 17.64 -24.90
C ARG A 158 9.23 18.41 -23.67
N MET A 159 8.07 18.02 -23.12
CA MET A 159 7.48 18.70 -21.95
C MET A 159 8.05 18.20 -20.62
N SER A 160 8.26 16.91 -20.48
CA SER A 160 8.49 16.29 -19.16
C SER A 160 9.64 15.28 -19.12
N GLY A 161 10.27 14.98 -20.27
CA GLY A 161 11.31 13.98 -20.36
C GLY A 161 10.78 12.58 -20.72
N ALA A 162 11.60 11.57 -20.54
CA ALA A 162 11.26 10.18 -20.80
C ALA A 162 10.19 9.65 -19.82
N ARG A 163 9.52 8.54 -20.18
CA ARG A 163 8.50 7.88 -19.36
C ARG A 163 7.26 8.74 -19.05
N PHE A 164 6.95 9.68 -19.94
CA PHE A 164 5.68 10.38 -20.00
C PHE A 164 5.00 10.13 -21.34
N SER A 165 3.71 10.31 -21.40
CA SER A 165 2.91 10.14 -22.62
C SER A 165 1.85 11.22 -22.73
N VAL A 166 1.47 11.53 -23.97
CA VAL A 166 0.31 12.36 -24.29
C VAL A 166 -0.73 11.49 -24.99
N LEU A 167 -1.93 11.46 -24.45
CA LEU A 167 -3.10 10.86 -25.08
C LEU A 167 -3.86 11.93 -25.86
N LEU A 168 -4.26 11.62 -27.09
CA LEU A 168 -4.92 12.55 -28.02
C LEU A 168 -6.27 11.97 -28.50
N GLY A 169 -7.26 12.81 -28.70
CA GLY A 169 -8.53 12.45 -29.35
C GLY A 169 -9.19 11.19 -28.78
N ALA A 170 -9.30 10.14 -29.62
CA ALA A 170 -9.90 8.88 -29.21
C ALA A 170 -9.12 8.17 -28.10
N GLY A 171 -7.80 8.32 -28.01
CA GLY A 171 -6.98 7.75 -26.94
C GLY A 171 -7.30 8.37 -25.58
N ALA A 172 -7.38 9.70 -25.49
CA ALA A 172 -7.78 10.40 -24.28
C ALA A 172 -9.22 10.04 -23.87
N ARG A 173 -10.12 9.89 -24.86
CA ARG A 173 -11.49 9.45 -24.61
C ARG A 173 -11.55 8.01 -24.10
N LEU A 174 -10.75 7.10 -24.67
CA LEU A 174 -10.69 5.71 -24.24
C LEU A 174 -10.14 5.57 -22.81
N ALA A 175 -9.11 6.33 -22.44
CA ALA A 175 -8.62 6.35 -21.06
C ALA A 175 -9.71 6.79 -20.07
N ARG A 176 -10.43 7.88 -20.39
CA ARG A 176 -11.56 8.35 -19.57
C ARG A 176 -12.73 7.35 -19.56
N ALA A 177 -12.99 6.65 -20.68
CA ALA A 177 -14.00 5.60 -20.76
C ALA A 177 -13.66 4.44 -19.82
N LEU A 178 -12.40 4.01 -19.78
CA LEU A 178 -11.92 2.99 -18.85
C LEU A 178 -12.08 3.42 -17.39
N ILE A 179 -11.72 4.66 -17.06
CA ILE A 179 -11.87 5.21 -15.70
C ILE A 179 -13.34 5.17 -15.26
N ASN A 180 -14.24 5.72 -16.08
CA ASN A 180 -15.67 5.78 -15.76
C ASN A 180 -16.26 4.39 -15.62
N PHE A 181 -15.94 3.49 -16.56
CA PHE A 181 -16.40 2.09 -16.52
C PHE A 181 -15.97 1.39 -15.23
N MET A 182 -14.68 1.51 -14.84
CA MET A 182 -14.16 0.88 -13.62
C MET A 182 -14.82 1.46 -12.36
N LEU A 183 -14.96 2.79 -12.26
CA LEU A 183 -15.61 3.44 -11.14
C LEU A 183 -17.08 3.04 -11.01
N GLU A 184 -17.83 3.04 -12.11
CA GLU A 184 -19.22 2.61 -12.09
C GLU A 184 -19.36 1.14 -11.69
N LEU A 185 -18.54 0.24 -12.23
CA LEU A 185 -18.53 -1.16 -11.86
C LEU A 185 -18.30 -1.36 -10.35
N HIS A 186 -17.27 -0.68 -9.80
CA HIS A 186 -16.93 -0.85 -8.40
C HIS A 186 -17.93 -0.21 -7.45
N THR A 187 -18.53 0.92 -7.82
CA THR A 187 -19.51 1.60 -6.98
C THR A 187 -20.89 0.96 -7.04
N GLN A 188 -21.34 0.54 -8.23
CA GLN A 188 -22.71 0.06 -8.42
C GLN A 188 -22.85 -1.44 -8.16
N GLU A 189 -21.83 -2.26 -8.55
CA GLU A 189 -21.93 -3.71 -8.43
C GLU A 189 -21.13 -4.25 -7.22
N HIS A 190 -19.99 -3.65 -6.88
CA HIS A 190 -19.09 -4.18 -5.84
C HIS A 190 -19.25 -3.49 -4.48
N GLY A 191 -20.08 -2.45 -4.39
CA GLY A 191 -20.42 -1.78 -3.15
C GLY A 191 -19.30 -0.92 -2.54
N TYR A 192 -18.40 -0.40 -3.38
CA TYR A 192 -17.39 0.57 -2.94
C TYR A 192 -17.98 1.99 -2.90
N MET A 193 -17.55 2.77 -1.93
CA MET A 193 -17.78 4.21 -1.89
C MET A 193 -16.69 4.91 -2.70
N GLU A 194 -17.07 5.71 -3.68
CA GLU A 194 -16.12 6.54 -4.42
C GLU A 194 -15.64 7.70 -3.56
N VAL A 195 -14.35 7.97 -3.63
CA VAL A 195 -13.69 9.06 -2.90
C VAL A 195 -12.78 9.83 -3.86
N GLU A 196 -12.84 11.15 -3.82
CA GLU A 196 -11.89 12.04 -4.50
C GLU A 196 -10.91 12.61 -3.47
N PRO A 197 -9.74 11.97 -3.26
CA PRO A 197 -8.79 12.39 -2.24
C PRO A 197 -7.80 13.44 -2.76
N PRO A 198 -7.11 14.16 -1.86
CA PRO A 198 -5.96 14.98 -2.25
C PRO A 198 -4.86 14.15 -2.91
N PHE A 199 -4.22 14.71 -3.96
CA PHE A 199 -3.06 14.08 -4.64
C PHE A 199 -1.72 14.50 -4.03
N LEU A 200 -1.75 15.44 -3.09
CA LEU A 200 -0.63 15.85 -2.25
C LEU A 200 -0.89 15.40 -0.82
N VAL A 201 0.04 14.66 -0.26
CA VAL A 201 -0.07 14.12 1.10
C VAL A 201 1.17 14.46 1.93
N ASN A 202 1.03 14.55 3.25
CA ASN A 202 2.15 14.75 4.14
C ASN A 202 2.96 13.44 4.35
N ALA A 203 4.18 13.58 4.88
CA ALA A 203 5.06 12.44 5.15
C ALA A 203 4.43 11.39 6.07
N ASP A 204 3.58 11.81 6.99
CA ASP A 204 2.92 10.88 7.90
C ASP A 204 1.92 9.95 7.22
N ALA A 205 1.19 10.42 6.20
CA ALA A 205 0.33 9.55 5.40
C ALA A 205 1.14 8.46 4.69
N LEU A 206 2.30 8.82 4.14
CA LEU A 206 3.24 7.87 3.50
C LEU A 206 3.88 6.91 4.50
N ARG A 207 4.14 7.35 5.75
CA ARG A 207 4.56 6.45 6.83
C ARG A 207 3.46 5.46 7.20
N GLY A 208 2.21 5.92 7.19
CA GLY A 208 1.03 5.10 7.48
C GLY A 208 0.91 3.88 6.58
N THR A 209 1.12 4.03 5.29
CA THR A 209 1.07 2.95 4.30
C THR A 209 2.38 2.19 4.12
N GLY A 210 3.50 2.71 4.63
CA GLY A 210 4.80 2.03 4.56
C GLY A 210 5.70 2.48 3.41
N ASN A 211 5.33 3.52 2.67
CA ASN A 211 6.17 4.12 1.64
C ASN A 211 7.41 4.81 2.26
N LEU A 212 7.24 5.50 3.36
CA LEU A 212 8.33 6.07 4.14
C LEU A 212 8.62 5.22 5.38
N PRO A 213 9.89 5.20 5.84
CA PRO A 213 11.07 5.91 5.30
C PRO A 213 11.75 5.21 4.12
N LYS A 214 11.44 3.94 3.85
CA LYS A 214 12.25 3.05 2.99
C LYS A 214 12.30 3.46 1.51
N PHE A 215 11.20 3.96 0.96
CA PHE A 215 11.05 4.24 -0.48
C PHE A 215 11.02 5.73 -0.81
N GLU A 216 11.70 6.56 -0.02
CA GLU A 216 11.73 8.01 -0.24
C GLU A 216 12.25 8.38 -1.64
N GLN A 217 13.20 7.60 -2.18
CA GLN A 217 13.77 7.83 -3.50
C GLN A 217 12.79 7.60 -4.66
N ASP A 218 11.72 6.83 -4.41
CA ASP A 218 10.68 6.55 -5.40
C ASP A 218 9.55 7.61 -5.40
N LEU A 219 9.63 8.59 -4.51
CA LEU A 219 8.60 9.61 -4.33
C LEU A 219 9.02 10.95 -4.92
N PHE A 220 8.04 11.71 -5.44
CA PHE A 220 8.21 13.11 -5.79
C PHE A 220 7.84 14.00 -4.59
N LYS A 221 8.85 14.63 -4.00
CA LYS A 221 8.67 15.59 -2.90
C LYS A 221 8.52 17.01 -3.45
N ILE A 222 7.60 17.78 -2.89
CA ILE A 222 7.42 19.20 -3.23
C ILE A 222 8.59 20.00 -2.65
N ALA A 223 9.21 20.83 -3.48
CA ALA A 223 10.33 21.69 -3.07
C ALA A 223 9.87 22.85 -2.17
N GLY A 224 10.79 23.37 -1.36
CA GLY A 224 10.52 24.45 -0.41
C GLY A 224 10.16 23.93 0.98
N ASP A 225 9.47 24.75 1.78
CA ASP A 225 9.13 24.45 3.18
C ASP A 225 7.88 23.56 3.34
N TRP A 226 7.39 22.98 2.25
CA TRP A 226 6.25 22.08 2.26
C TRP A 226 6.65 20.66 2.63
N ASP A 227 6.03 20.09 3.66
CA ASP A 227 6.15 18.64 3.95
C ASP A 227 5.09 17.85 3.16
N LEU A 228 5.11 18.01 1.83
CA LEU A 228 4.15 17.39 0.92
C LEU A 228 4.85 16.59 -0.18
N PHE A 229 4.17 15.53 -0.61
CA PHE A 229 4.59 14.62 -1.66
C PHE A 229 3.43 14.36 -2.62
N LEU A 230 3.73 14.18 -3.90
CA LEU A 230 2.78 13.62 -4.86
C LEU A 230 2.52 12.14 -4.51
N ILE A 231 1.28 11.71 -4.55
CA ILE A 231 0.91 10.33 -4.20
C ILE A 231 1.45 9.33 -5.22
N PRO A 232 2.07 8.21 -4.79
CA PRO A 232 2.44 7.11 -5.68
C PRO A 232 1.26 6.19 -6.01
N THR A 233 0.15 6.30 -5.28
CA THR A 233 -1.08 5.50 -5.38
C THR A 233 -2.16 6.13 -4.50
N ALA A 234 -3.43 5.96 -4.87
CA ALA A 234 -4.56 6.36 -4.04
C ALA A 234 -4.68 5.54 -2.75
N GLU A 235 -4.00 4.39 -2.65
CA GLU A 235 -3.88 3.63 -1.40
C GLU A 235 -3.47 4.53 -0.23
N VAL A 236 -2.53 5.47 -0.47
CA VAL A 236 -2.00 6.35 0.57
C VAL A 236 -3.10 7.22 1.17
N PRO A 237 -3.80 8.09 0.43
CA PRO A 237 -4.85 8.90 1.02
C PRO A 237 -6.04 8.07 1.51
N LEU A 238 -6.47 7.03 0.78
CA LEU A 238 -7.64 6.24 1.16
C LEU A 238 -7.43 5.47 2.47
N THR A 239 -6.28 4.83 2.67
CA THR A 239 -5.95 4.15 3.93
C THR A 239 -5.88 5.14 5.09
N ASN A 240 -5.39 6.36 4.85
CA ASN A 240 -5.24 7.38 5.88
C ASN A 240 -6.52 8.20 6.17
N LEU A 241 -7.64 7.95 5.48
CA LEU A 241 -8.95 8.57 5.82
C LEU A 241 -9.28 8.41 7.31
N HIS A 242 -8.97 7.24 7.86
CA HIS A 242 -9.27 6.89 9.26
C HIS A 242 -8.04 6.90 10.18
N ARG A 243 -7.00 7.59 9.77
CA ARG A 243 -5.78 7.71 10.58
C ARG A 243 -6.11 8.24 11.99
N THR A 244 -5.56 7.57 13.03
CA THR A 244 -5.76 7.87 14.46
C THR A 244 -7.20 7.68 14.97
N GLU A 245 -8.08 7.11 14.17
CA GLU A 245 -9.47 6.84 14.57
C GLU A 245 -9.66 5.49 15.24
N ILE A 246 -10.74 5.40 16.04
CA ILE A 246 -11.28 4.16 16.58
C ILE A 246 -12.67 3.96 15.98
N LEU A 247 -12.77 3.08 15.01
CA LEU A 247 -13.98 2.80 14.27
C LEU A 247 -14.98 1.97 15.09
N ASP A 248 -16.26 2.06 14.74
CA ASP A 248 -17.27 1.14 15.23
C ASP A 248 -17.20 -0.17 14.42
N GLY A 249 -16.98 -1.31 15.09
CA GLY A 249 -16.88 -2.62 14.44
C GLY A 249 -18.11 -3.03 13.63
N ARG A 250 -19.27 -2.41 13.88
CA ARG A 250 -20.50 -2.63 13.08
C ARG A 250 -20.43 -2.05 11.67
N GLN A 251 -19.53 -1.12 11.42
CA GLN A 251 -19.34 -0.47 10.13
C GLN A 251 -18.40 -1.25 9.20
N LEU A 252 -17.66 -2.21 9.74
CA LEU A 252 -16.71 -2.99 8.96
C LEU A 252 -17.42 -4.13 8.18
N PRO A 253 -16.98 -4.42 6.95
CA PRO A 253 -15.86 -3.79 6.24
C PRO A 253 -16.23 -2.45 5.59
N LEU A 254 -15.32 -1.48 5.63
CA LEU A 254 -15.38 -0.26 4.82
C LEU A 254 -14.70 -0.52 3.47
N ARG A 255 -15.30 -0.05 2.37
CA ARG A 255 -14.79 -0.24 1.00
C ARG A 255 -14.74 1.09 0.28
N TYR A 256 -13.55 1.50 -0.19
CA TYR A 256 -13.31 2.75 -0.89
C TYR A 256 -12.69 2.51 -2.25
N THR A 257 -13.13 3.27 -3.25
CA THR A 257 -12.48 3.35 -4.56
C THR A 257 -12.18 4.78 -4.92
N ALA A 258 -11.07 5.00 -5.63
CA ALA A 258 -10.70 6.31 -6.15
C ALA A 258 -9.98 6.18 -7.48
N TYR A 259 -10.28 7.05 -8.41
CA TYR A 259 -9.43 7.36 -9.54
C TYR A 259 -8.45 8.45 -9.16
N THR A 260 -7.16 8.23 -9.37
CA THR A 260 -6.14 9.27 -9.21
C THR A 260 -5.03 9.13 -10.24
N PRO A 261 -4.36 10.22 -10.64
CA PRO A 261 -2.99 10.13 -11.13
C PRO A 261 -2.10 9.61 -10.00
N CYS A 262 -1.07 8.84 -10.39
CA CYS A 262 -0.07 8.28 -9.51
C CYS A 262 1.31 8.70 -10.01
N PHE A 263 2.23 9.01 -9.08
CA PHE A 263 3.53 9.58 -9.41
C PHE A 263 4.64 8.75 -8.78
N ARG A 264 5.56 8.21 -9.61
CA ARG A 264 6.69 7.39 -9.15
C ARG A 264 7.96 7.80 -9.87
N SER A 265 9.04 8.05 -9.13
CA SER A 265 10.33 8.40 -9.75
C SER A 265 11.04 7.20 -10.37
N GLU A 266 10.59 5.97 -10.06
CA GLU A 266 11.12 4.73 -10.63
C GLU A 266 12.65 4.62 -10.48
N ALA A 267 13.20 5.03 -9.33
CA ALA A 267 14.63 5.19 -9.09
C ALA A 267 15.45 3.91 -9.29
N GLY A 268 14.85 2.73 -9.06
CA GLY A 268 15.49 1.42 -9.19
C GLY A 268 15.32 0.71 -10.53
N SER A 269 14.58 1.29 -11.51
CA SER A 269 14.10 0.57 -12.69
C SER A 269 14.88 0.93 -13.99
N HIS A 270 16.21 0.99 -13.92
CA HIS A 270 17.04 1.30 -15.09
C HIS A 270 16.95 0.20 -16.15
N GLY A 271 16.60 0.58 -17.40
CA GLY A 271 16.59 -0.31 -18.57
C GLY A 271 15.36 -1.21 -18.73
N ALA A 272 14.45 -1.30 -17.75
CA ALA A 272 13.24 -2.10 -17.87
C ALA A 272 12.08 -1.29 -18.44
N ASP A 273 11.33 -1.88 -19.39
CA ASP A 273 10.11 -1.32 -20.00
C ASP A 273 10.21 0.16 -20.40
N VAL A 274 11.29 0.52 -21.10
CA VAL A 274 11.61 1.93 -21.46
C VAL A 274 10.70 2.48 -22.56
N ARG A 275 9.93 1.64 -23.25
CA ARG A 275 9.04 2.06 -24.34
C ARG A 275 7.56 1.92 -23.93
N GLY A 276 6.74 2.83 -24.43
CA GLY A 276 5.27 2.75 -24.26
C GLY A 276 4.78 3.18 -22.90
N LEU A 277 3.63 2.61 -22.49
CA LEU A 277 2.86 3.00 -21.29
C LEU A 277 3.04 2.05 -20.09
N ILE A 278 3.88 1.01 -20.20
CA ILE A 278 3.98 -0.03 -19.15
C ILE A 278 4.55 0.56 -17.86
N ARG A 279 5.58 1.41 -17.98
CA ARG A 279 6.28 2.00 -16.84
C ARG A 279 6.49 3.51 -17.04
N GLN A 280 5.71 4.29 -16.30
CA GLN A 280 5.66 5.75 -16.42
C GLN A 280 5.89 6.43 -15.07
N HIS A 281 6.43 7.68 -15.10
CA HIS A 281 6.55 8.53 -13.92
C HIS A 281 5.21 9.08 -13.44
N GLN A 282 4.26 9.25 -14.37
CA GLN A 282 2.88 9.61 -14.10
C GLN A 282 1.96 8.65 -14.85
N PHE A 283 1.03 8.03 -14.14
CA PHE A 283 0.03 7.12 -14.70
C PHE A 283 -1.27 7.19 -13.91
N ASP A 284 -2.36 6.80 -14.54
CA ASP A 284 -3.70 6.80 -13.96
C ASP A 284 -4.06 5.42 -13.42
N LYS A 285 -4.71 5.39 -12.26
CA LYS A 285 -5.15 4.16 -11.61
C LYS A 285 -6.47 4.34 -10.90
N VAL A 286 -7.37 3.36 -11.04
CA VAL A 286 -8.49 3.16 -10.13
C VAL A 286 -8.01 2.24 -9.01
N GLU A 287 -8.11 2.69 -7.77
CA GLU A 287 -7.65 1.97 -6.59
C GLU A 287 -8.83 1.48 -5.77
N LEU A 288 -8.68 0.30 -5.18
CA LEU A 288 -9.60 -0.31 -4.24
C LEU A 288 -8.92 -0.45 -2.88
N VAL A 289 -9.56 0.05 -1.83
CA VAL A 289 -9.07 -0.11 -0.44
C VAL A 289 -10.20 -0.66 0.41
N LYS A 290 -9.88 -1.65 1.25
CA LYS A 290 -10.80 -2.16 2.27
C LYS A 290 -10.18 -2.02 3.65
N ILE A 291 -11.03 -1.68 4.61
CA ILE A 291 -10.69 -1.67 6.05
C ILE A 291 -11.65 -2.65 6.71
N THR A 292 -11.12 -3.67 7.36
CA THR A 292 -11.92 -4.79 7.86
C THR A 292 -11.44 -5.29 9.22
N SER A 293 -12.22 -6.15 9.85
CA SER A 293 -11.78 -6.89 11.03
C SER A 293 -10.76 -7.96 10.66
N PRO A 294 -9.88 -8.37 11.59
CA PRO A 294 -8.90 -9.43 11.34
C PRO A 294 -9.51 -10.73 10.82
N GLU A 295 -10.66 -11.12 11.36
CA GLU A 295 -11.31 -12.40 11.05
C GLU A 295 -11.81 -12.49 9.60
N GLN A 296 -12.18 -11.35 9.02
CA GLN A 296 -12.74 -11.28 7.67
C GLN A 296 -11.70 -10.97 6.59
N SER A 297 -10.47 -10.62 6.97
CA SER A 297 -9.52 -9.98 6.05
C SER A 297 -9.07 -10.86 4.89
N HIS A 298 -9.00 -12.17 5.06
CA HIS A 298 -8.64 -13.07 3.97
C HIS A 298 -9.80 -13.29 2.98
N ASP A 299 -11.04 -13.39 3.44
CA ASP A 299 -12.22 -13.45 2.58
C ASP A 299 -12.42 -12.13 1.82
N GLU A 300 -12.16 -11.00 2.48
CA GLU A 300 -12.19 -9.68 1.84
C GLU A 300 -11.04 -9.50 0.83
N LEU A 301 -9.88 -10.18 0.98
CA LEU A 301 -8.85 -10.23 -0.05
C LEU A 301 -9.33 -10.99 -1.29
N GLU A 302 -9.90 -12.19 -1.12
CA GLU A 302 -10.43 -12.96 -2.25
C GLU A 302 -11.53 -12.17 -3.00
N SER A 303 -12.40 -11.51 -2.26
CA SER A 303 -13.43 -10.64 -2.83
C SER A 303 -12.84 -9.44 -3.57
N LEU A 304 -11.76 -8.82 -3.06
CA LEU A 304 -11.08 -7.70 -3.72
C LEU A 304 -10.43 -8.14 -5.04
N VAL A 305 -9.78 -9.31 -5.04
CA VAL A 305 -9.20 -9.91 -6.26
C VAL A 305 -10.28 -10.16 -7.30
N ARG A 306 -11.43 -10.76 -6.91
CA ARG A 306 -12.57 -10.97 -7.81
C ARG A 306 -13.13 -9.66 -8.40
N ASN A 307 -13.18 -8.59 -7.61
CA ASN A 307 -13.61 -7.28 -8.09
C ASN A 307 -12.67 -6.75 -9.20
N ALA A 308 -11.36 -6.91 -9.04
CA ALA A 308 -10.39 -6.51 -10.07
C ALA A 308 -10.44 -7.42 -11.32
N GLU A 309 -10.56 -8.74 -11.13
CA GLU A 309 -10.72 -9.72 -12.23
C GLU A 309 -11.96 -9.43 -13.08
N THR A 310 -13.08 -9.03 -12.45
CA THR A 310 -14.34 -8.71 -13.15
C THR A 310 -14.16 -7.60 -14.19
N VAL A 311 -13.27 -6.65 -13.98
CA VAL A 311 -12.97 -5.61 -14.98
C VAL A 311 -12.46 -6.24 -16.29
N LEU A 312 -11.52 -7.19 -16.19
CA LEU A 312 -10.94 -7.88 -17.34
C LEU A 312 -11.96 -8.81 -18.01
N GLU A 313 -12.79 -9.50 -17.22
CA GLU A 313 -13.88 -10.34 -17.73
C GLU A 313 -14.90 -9.53 -18.54
N ARG A 314 -15.29 -8.35 -18.04
CA ARG A 314 -16.22 -7.45 -18.75
C ARG A 314 -15.61 -6.83 -20.01
N LEU A 315 -14.27 -6.74 -20.06
CA LEU A 315 -13.53 -6.28 -21.24
C LEU A 315 -13.16 -7.44 -22.19
N ASP A 316 -13.55 -8.68 -21.88
CA ASP A 316 -13.22 -9.91 -22.63
C ASP A 316 -11.69 -10.02 -22.90
N LEU A 317 -10.89 -9.80 -21.87
CA LEU A 317 -9.44 -9.88 -21.92
C LEU A 317 -8.94 -11.12 -21.18
N ALA A 318 -8.09 -11.91 -21.84
CA ALA A 318 -7.46 -13.08 -21.23
C ALA A 318 -6.48 -12.66 -20.13
N TYR A 319 -6.60 -13.27 -18.94
CA TYR A 319 -5.74 -13.01 -17.81
C TYR A 319 -5.42 -14.27 -17.00
N ARG A 320 -4.40 -14.18 -16.16
CA ARG A 320 -4.16 -15.15 -15.09
C ARG A 320 -3.94 -14.41 -13.76
N THR A 321 -4.23 -15.09 -12.67
CA THR A 321 -3.99 -14.62 -11.30
C THR A 321 -2.95 -15.51 -10.65
N VAL A 322 -1.91 -14.89 -10.10
CA VAL A 322 -0.82 -15.57 -9.40
C VAL A 322 -0.78 -15.13 -7.94
N VAL A 323 -0.50 -16.06 -7.02
CA VAL A 323 -0.13 -15.70 -5.65
C VAL A 323 1.37 -15.51 -5.60
N LEU A 324 1.80 -14.36 -5.06
CA LEU A 324 3.23 -14.06 -4.93
C LEU A 324 3.87 -14.92 -3.86
N CYS A 325 5.09 -15.37 -4.13
CA CYS A 325 5.92 -16.04 -3.15
C CYS A 325 6.54 -15.06 -2.14
N THR A 326 7.09 -15.58 -1.06
CA THR A 326 7.66 -14.79 0.04
C THR A 326 8.73 -13.79 -0.40
N GLY A 327 9.54 -14.11 -1.41
CA GLY A 327 10.63 -13.28 -1.92
C GLY A 327 10.16 -12.15 -2.84
N ASP A 328 8.97 -12.26 -3.45
CA ASP A 328 8.43 -11.29 -4.41
C ASP A 328 7.40 -10.33 -3.81
N MET A 329 6.98 -10.56 -2.57
CA MET A 329 5.96 -9.75 -1.90
C MET A 329 6.41 -8.31 -1.61
N GLY A 330 5.50 -7.36 -1.76
CA GLY A 330 5.67 -5.96 -1.37
C GLY A 330 5.96 -5.77 0.12
N PHE A 331 6.58 -4.64 0.50
CA PHE A 331 7.05 -4.35 1.85
C PHE A 331 5.98 -4.47 2.94
N ALA A 332 4.78 -3.94 2.68
CA ALA A 332 3.69 -3.91 3.67
C ALA A 332 2.82 -5.17 3.66
N SER A 333 2.94 -6.02 2.62
CA SER A 333 2.03 -7.13 2.38
C SER A 333 2.32 -8.35 3.25
N ALA A 334 1.26 -8.98 3.74
CA ALA A 334 1.27 -10.31 4.34
C ALA A 334 0.90 -11.39 3.31
N LYS A 335 0.02 -11.07 2.34
CA LYS A 335 -0.32 -11.91 1.19
C LYS A 335 -0.70 -11.02 0.01
N THR A 336 -0.25 -11.40 -1.19
CA THR A 336 -0.52 -10.66 -2.41
C THR A 336 -0.91 -11.61 -3.54
N TYR A 337 -1.90 -11.19 -4.33
CA TYR A 337 -2.20 -11.74 -5.63
C TYR A 337 -1.92 -10.70 -6.69
N ASP A 338 -1.19 -11.08 -7.75
CA ASP A 338 -1.07 -10.29 -8.96
C ASP A 338 -2.00 -10.84 -10.04
N ILE A 339 -2.69 -9.95 -10.73
CA ILE A 339 -3.48 -10.25 -11.91
C ILE A 339 -2.67 -9.79 -13.11
N GLU A 340 -2.46 -10.69 -14.05
CA GLU A 340 -1.64 -10.45 -15.23
C GLU A 340 -2.49 -10.63 -16.49
N VAL A 341 -2.52 -9.61 -17.37
CA VAL A 341 -3.25 -9.61 -18.63
C VAL A 341 -2.34 -10.03 -19.78
N TRP A 342 -2.88 -10.74 -20.75
CA TRP A 342 -2.15 -11.14 -21.95
C TRP A 342 -1.86 -9.94 -22.86
N LEU A 343 -0.60 -9.81 -23.27
CA LEU A 343 -0.16 -8.82 -24.27
C LEU A 343 0.34 -9.54 -25.54
N PRO A 344 -0.40 -9.47 -26.66
CA PRO A 344 -0.08 -10.19 -27.88
C PRO A 344 1.29 -9.87 -28.48
N SER A 345 1.69 -8.59 -28.47
CA SER A 345 2.98 -8.15 -29.04
C SER A 345 4.19 -8.70 -28.30
N GLN A 346 4.02 -9.03 -27.01
CA GLN A 346 5.07 -9.57 -26.16
C GLN A 346 4.93 -11.08 -25.95
N GLN A 347 3.82 -11.67 -26.37
CA GLN A 347 3.47 -13.08 -26.16
C GLN A 347 3.62 -13.53 -24.70
N THR A 348 3.21 -12.67 -23.76
CA THR A 348 3.32 -12.91 -22.32
C THR A 348 2.19 -12.26 -21.54
N TYR A 349 1.99 -12.74 -20.34
CA TYR A 349 1.15 -12.10 -19.33
C TYR A 349 1.93 -11.00 -18.62
N ARG A 350 1.31 -9.85 -18.42
CA ARG A 350 1.90 -8.68 -17.74
C ARG A 350 1.01 -8.22 -16.62
N GLU A 351 1.60 -7.95 -15.47
CA GLU A 351 0.91 -7.43 -14.29
C GLU A 351 0.08 -6.18 -14.62
N ILE A 352 -1.19 -6.22 -14.25
CA ILE A 352 -2.14 -5.10 -14.42
C ILE A 352 -2.77 -4.66 -13.09
N SER A 353 -2.79 -5.56 -12.11
CA SER A 353 -3.24 -5.29 -10.74
C SER A 353 -2.43 -6.11 -9.75
N SER A 354 -2.16 -5.53 -8.59
CA SER A 354 -1.59 -6.21 -7.43
C SER A 354 -2.52 -5.98 -6.25
N CYS A 355 -3.04 -7.07 -5.67
CA CYS A 355 -4.04 -7.06 -4.60
C CYS A 355 -3.44 -7.63 -3.31
N SER A 356 -3.32 -6.82 -2.28
CA SER A 356 -2.61 -7.15 -1.05
C SER A 356 -3.50 -7.07 0.19
N ASN A 357 -3.32 -8.04 1.10
CA ASN A 357 -3.69 -7.92 2.50
C ASN A 357 -2.44 -7.55 3.30
N THR A 358 -2.48 -6.42 3.99
CA THR A 358 -1.38 -5.96 4.84
C THR A 358 -1.59 -6.36 6.30
N GLU A 359 -2.69 -7.03 6.60
CA GLU A 359 -3.13 -7.30 7.97
C GLU A 359 -3.11 -6.02 8.81
N SER A 360 -2.63 -6.08 10.04
CA SER A 360 -2.55 -4.91 10.92
C SER A 360 -1.31 -4.02 10.72
N PHE A 361 -0.47 -4.31 9.72
CA PHE A 361 0.81 -3.62 9.53
C PHE A 361 0.65 -2.11 9.28
N GLN A 362 -0.22 -1.73 8.35
CA GLN A 362 -0.51 -0.32 8.05
C GLN A 362 -1.38 0.30 9.16
N ALA A 363 -2.34 -0.44 9.68
CA ALA A 363 -3.19 0.03 10.77
C ALA A 363 -2.38 0.39 12.03
N ARG A 364 -1.30 -0.36 12.35
CA ARG A 364 -0.38 0.01 13.43
C ARG A 364 0.40 1.29 13.13
N ARG A 365 0.82 1.51 11.87
CA ARG A 365 1.54 2.73 11.44
C ARG A 365 0.64 3.96 11.47
N ALA A 366 -0.60 3.81 11.00
CA ALA A 366 -1.59 4.88 10.91
C ALA A 366 -2.47 5.01 12.18
N SER A 367 -2.27 4.13 13.19
CA SER A 367 -3.06 4.09 14.44
C SER A 367 -4.55 3.92 14.20
N ILE A 368 -4.94 3.11 13.20
CA ILE A 368 -6.35 2.82 12.90
C ILE A 368 -6.79 1.62 13.73
N ARG A 369 -7.80 1.81 14.53
CA ARG A 369 -8.36 0.77 15.42
C ARG A 369 -9.86 0.68 15.26
N PHE A 370 -10.44 -0.38 15.80
CA PHE A 370 -11.88 -0.53 15.90
C PHE A 370 -12.26 -1.12 17.26
N ARG A 371 -13.51 -0.98 17.64
CA ARG A 371 -14.08 -1.66 18.81
C ARG A 371 -14.96 -2.80 18.32
N PRO A 372 -14.56 -4.06 18.57
CA PRO A 372 -15.42 -5.21 18.31
C PRO A 372 -16.72 -5.14 19.13
N GLN A 373 -17.78 -5.71 18.59
CA GLN A 373 -19.05 -5.79 19.33
C GLN A 373 -18.89 -6.58 20.63
N GLY A 374 -19.40 -6.06 21.70
CA GLY A 374 -19.40 -6.75 23.02
C GLY A 374 -18.06 -6.70 23.77
N THR A 375 -17.00 -6.11 23.21
CA THR A 375 -15.72 -5.91 23.91
C THR A 375 -15.44 -4.43 24.13
N GLY A 376 -14.86 -4.09 25.30
CA GLY A 376 -14.48 -2.71 25.61
C GLY A 376 -13.13 -2.29 25.03
N LYS A 377 -12.33 -3.24 24.52
CA LYS A 377 -10.95 -3.02 24.09
C LYS A 377 -10.89 -2.74 22.59
N ALA A 378 -10.19 -1.68 22.22
CA ALA A 378 -9.94 -1.37 20.81
C ALA A 378 -8.79 -2.22 20.27
N GLU A 379 -8.97 -2.75 19.04
CA GLU A 379 -8.01 -3.57 18.32
C GLU A 379 -7.63 -2.90 17.00
N HIS A 380 -6.51 -3.30 16.37
CA HIS A 380 -6.13 -2.81 15.06
C HIS A 380 -6.99 -3.47 13.97
N VAL A 381 -7.46 -2.66 13.02
CA VAL A 381 -8.09 -3.17 11.81
C VAL A 381 -7.05 -3.86 10.92
N HIS A 382 -7.52 -4.64 9.94
CA HIS A 382 -6.72 -5.03 8.78
C HIS A 382 -7.02 -4.11 7.60
N THR A 383 -6.00 -3.80 6.80
CA THR A 383 -6.14 -3.00 5.58
C THR A 383 -5.77 -3.82 4.36
N LEU A 384 -6.52 -3.65 3.29
CA LEU A 384 -6.33 -4.31 2.01
C LEU A 384 -6.36 -3.27 0.92
N ASN A 385 -5.56 -3.47 -0.11
CA ASN A 385 -5.54 -2.62 -1.29
C ASN A 385 -5.40 -3.43 -2.57
N GLY A 386 -5.79 -2.86 -3.68
CA GLY A 386 -5.56 -3.42 -5.00
C GLY A 386 -5.96 -2.47 -6.10
N SER A 387 -5.35 -2.63 -7.28
CA SER A 387 -5.76 -1.84 -8.43
C SER A 387 -7.03 -2.39 -9.04
N GLY A 388 -7.97 -1.51 -9.30
CA GLY A 388 -9.20 -1.88 -9.94
C GLY A 388 -9.51 -1.26 -11.32
N LEU A 389 -8.57 -0.97 -12.26
CA LEU A 389 -7.19 -1.39 -12.53
C LEU A 389 -6.24 -0.20 -12.80
N ALA A 390 -4.98 -0.50 -13.22
CA ALA A 390 -4.07 0.49 -13.81
C ALA A 390 -4.57 0.88 -15.22
N VAL A 391 -5.03 2.14 -15.39
CA VAL A 391 -5.70 2.60 -16.62
C VAL A 391 -4.81 2.48 -17.84
N GLY A 392 -3.52 2.90 -17.72
CA GLY A 392 -2.57 2.83 -18.84
C GLY A 392 -2.31 1.39 -19.30
N ARG A 393 -2.14 0.44 -18.37
CA ARG A 393 -1.96 -0.98 -18.72
C ARG A 393 -3.23 -1.61 -19.29
N THR A 394 -4.40 -1.20 -18.81
CA THR A 394 -5.69 -1.63 -19.40
C THR A 394 -5.87 -1.06 -20.81
N LEU A 395 -5.45 0.19 -21.04
CA LEU A 395 -5.43 0.80 -22.36
C LEU A 395 -4.52 0.02 -23.32
N ILE A 396 -3.32 -0.37 -22.90
CA ILE A 396 -2.42 -1.24 -23.68
C ILE A 396 -3.12 -2.55 -24.04
N ALA A 397 -3.71 -3.22 -23.06
CA ALA A 397 -4.37 -4.50 -23.28
C ALA A 397 -5.51 -4.38 -24.28
N VAL A 398 -6.34 -3.34 -24.21
CA VAL A 398 -7.40 -3.07 -25.19
C VAL A 398 -6.80 -2.80 -26.57
N LEU A 399 -5.80 -1.93 -26.70
CA LEU A 399 -5.21 -1.63 -28.00
C LEU A 399 -4.58 -2.87 -28.66
N GLU A 400 -3.84 -3.68 -27.91
CA GLU A 400 -3.14 -4.82 -28.45
C GLU A 400 -4.02 -6.03 -28.72
N ASN A 401 -5.05 -6.31 -27.86
CA ASN A 401 -5.93 -7.45 -28.05
C ASN A 401 -7.04 -7.20 -29.07
N TYR A 402 -7.43 -5.95 -29.31
CA TYR A 402 -8.53 -5.58 -30.21
C TYR A 402 -8.06 -4.99 -31.55
N GLN A 403 -6.74 -5.02 -31.84
CA GLN A 403 -6.19 -4.55 -33.11
C GLN A 403 -6.63 -5.41 -34.30
N GLN A 404 -6.75 -4.78 -35.46
CA GLN A 404 -7.12 -5.41 -36.72
C GLN A 404 -5.93 -5.36 -37.71
N ALA A 405 -5.99 -6.18 -38.76
CA ALA A 405 -4.97 -6.25 -39.80
C ALA A 405 -4.69 -4.91 -40.51
N ASP A 406 -5.71 -4.07 -40.62
CA ASP A 406 -5.61 -2.72 -41.22
C ASP A 406 -5.04 -1.67 -40.25
N GLY A 407 -4.69 -2.06 -39.02
CA GLY A 407 -4.16 -1.18 -37.97
C GLY A 407 -5.23 -0.41 -37.20
N SER A 408 -6.51 -0.65 -37.47
CA SER A 408 -7.61 -0.14 -36.63
C SER A 408 -7.73 -0.94 -35.33
N VAL A 409 -8.46 -0.40 -34.37
CA VAL A 409 -8.74 -1.06 -33.08
C VAL A 409 -10.24 -1.04 -32.82
N VAL A 410 -10.83 -2.22 -32.61
CA VAL A 410 -12.22 -2.35 -32.23
C VAL A 410 -12.39 -1.90 -30.77
N VAL A 411 -13.38 -1.08 -30.48
CA VAL A 411 -13.71 -0.67 -29.13
C VAL A 411 -14.53 -1.79 -28.47
N PRO A 412 -14.09 -2.34 -27.33
CA PRO A 412 -14.89 -3.32 -26.57
C PRO A 412 -16.32 -2.83 -26.36
N GLU A 413 -17.30 -3.72 -26.51
CA GLU A 413 -18.72 -3.37 -26.47
C GLU A 413 -19.08 -2.62 -25.17
N THR A 414 -18.56 -3.08 -24.06
CA THR A 414 -18.74 -2.48 -22.73
C THR A 414 -18.29 -1.00 -22.67
N LEU A 415 -17.31 -0.61 -23.48
CA LEU A 415 -16.78 0.77 -23.48
C LEU A 415 -17.48 1.70 -24.48
N ARG A 416 -18.26 1.18 -25.43
CA ARG A 416 -18.91 1.99 -26.48
C ARG A 416 -19.83 3.09 -25.93
N PRO A 417 -20.63 2.87 -24.87
CA PRO A 417 -21.43 3.94 -24.27
C PRO A 417 -20.58 5.13 -23.82
N TYR A 418 -19.44 4.87 -23.18
CA TYR A 418 -18.50 5.90 -22.70
C TYR A 418 -17.71 6.56 -23.85
N MET A 419 -17.62 5.86 -25.00
CA MET A 419 -16.98 6.35 -26.22
C MET A 419 -17.97 7.09 -27.16
N GLY A 420 -19.24 7.31 -26.73
CA GLY A 420 -20.29 7.94 -27.52
C GLY A 420 -20.68 7.14 -28.73
N GLY A 421 -20.74 5.81 -28.59
CA GLY A 421 -21.10 4.87 -29.62
C GLY A 421 -19.99 4.56 -30.64
N MET A 422 -18.76 5.04 -30.42
CA MET A 422 -17.62 4.70 -31.28
C MET A 422 -17.31 3.21 -31.21
N GLU A 423 -17.35 2.51 -32.33
CA GLU A 423 -17.10 1.07 -32.43
C GLU A 423 -15.66 0.74 -32.85
N ILE A 424 -15.01 1.63 -33.64
CA ILE A 424 -13.68 1.39 -34.19
C ILE A 424 -12.88 2.69 -34.16
N ILE A 425 -11.62 2.60 -33.69
CA ILE A 425 -10.61 3.65 -33.80
C ILE A 425 -9.79 3.33 -35.06
N LYS A 426 -9.81 4.23 -36.04
CA LYS A 426 -9.13 4.04 -37.35
C LYS A 426 -7.81 4.81 -37.43
N PRO A 427 -6.81 4.32 -38.16
CA PRO A 427 -5.64 5.10 -38.52
C PRO A 427 -6.02 6.43 -39.18
N ARG A 428 -5.20 7.46 -38.95
CA ARG A 428 -5.37 8.78 -39.60
C ARG A 428 -4.88 8.79 -41.01
#